data_24808c43bbbb66831bfed8caeb42c7d9
#
_entry.id   24808c43bbbb66831bfed8caeb42c7d9
#
_cell.length_a   1.000
_cell.length_b   1.000
_cell.length_c   1.000
_cell.angle_alpha   90.00
_cell.angle_beta   90.00
_cell.angle_gamma   90.00
#
_symmetry.space_group_name_H-M   'P 1'
#
loop_
_entity.id
_entity.type
_entity.pdbx_description
1 polymer ?
#
loop_
_entity_poly.entity_id
_entity_poly.type
_entity_poly.pdbx_seq_one_letter_code
_entity_poly.pdbx_strand_id
1 'polypeptide(L)'
;ALAYLPPMIAGIVLAYRGRYLSGFIVTALFTAFEIKANHVQMTYYYLFVILFMVIAYLVKAVREKQLTGFMKSTGVVAAAAVIGIAINLSSLYHTWQYQKESMRGKSELVKKNAANQTSSGLDRDYITQWSYGIDETLTLLVPNAKGGATVPLSKNATAMAKADPQIQSMIPQLYDAIPQYFGTQPGTSGPVYVGAFVLFLFILGLFIVRGSMKWALLAATVLSVLLAWGHNFMGFTNFFLDYIPMYAKFRTVASILVIAEFTIPLLAALALKKIVDEPEVLTKQMKFVYISLALTAGVALLIALFPGMMEPFISDQERQMITSIQGMDGNTANTILSNIAAMREAMVSADAWRSV
;
A
#
# COMPACT_ATOMS: atom_id res chain seq x y z
N ALA A 1 2.85 -1.65 -15.75
CA ALA A 1 3.79 -2.04 -14.70
C ALA A 1 3.19 -3.13 -13.80
N LEU A 2 2.14 -2.87 -13.02
CA LEU A 2 1.66 -3.79 -11.97
C LEU A 2 1.37 -5.22 -12.47
N ALA A 3 0.84 -5.39 -13.66
CA ALA A 3 0.51 -6.70 -14.23
C ALA A 3 1.75 -7.58 -14.54
N TYR A 4 2.94 -6.98 -14.62
CA TYR A 4 4.14 -7.73 -15.01
C TYR A 4 4.93 -8.27 -13.81
N LEU A 5 4.67 -7.79 -12.59
CA LEU A 5 5.32 -8.31 -11.38
C LEU A 5 5.01 -9.80 -11.13
N PRO A 6 3.74 -10.27 -11.14
CA PRO A 6 3.46 -11.67 -10.84
C PRO A 6 4.19 -12.65 -11.78
N PRO A 7 4.16 -12.50 -13.11
CA PRO A 7 4.89 -13.41 -14.00
C PRO A 7 6.42 -13.24 -13.89
N MET A 8 6.95 -12.06 -13.61
CA MET A 8 8.38 -11.88 -13.33
C MET A 8 8.80 -12.67 -12.09
N ILE A 9 8.03 -12.58 -11.01
CA ILE A 9 8.25 -13.39 -9.79
C ILE A 9 8.13 -14.88 -10.09
N ALA A 10 7.17 -15.30 -10.92
CA ALA A 10 7.05 -16.70 -11.33
C ALA A 10 8.31 -17.20 -12.07
N GLY A 11 8.90 -16.37 -12.95
CA GLY A 11 10.18 -16.66 -13.60
C GLY A 11 11.32 -16.85 -12.60
N ILE A 12 11.44 -15.96 -11.61
CA ILE A 12 12.42 -16.06 -10.52
C ILE A 12 12.20 -17.37 -9.74
N VAL A 13 10.98 -17.68 -9.36
CA VAL A 13 10.65 -18.93 -8.66
C VAL A 13 11.02 -20.16 -9.49
N LEU A 14 10.78 -20.16 -10.80
CA LEU A 14 11.18 -21.25 -11.71
C LEU A 14 12.70 -21.45 -11.70
N ALA A 15 13.48 -20.38 -11.77
CA ALA A 15 14.94 -20.45 -11.71
C ALA A 15 15.42 -21.08 -10.38
N TYR A 16 14.86 -20.65 -9.25
CA TYR A 16 15.19 -21.23 -7.92
C TYR A 16 14.66 -22.66 -7.71
N ARG A 17 13.75 -23.13 -8.55
CA ARG A 17 13.30 -24.54 -8.63
C ARG A 17 14.14 -25.38 -9.58
N GLY A 18 15.26 -24.86 -10.13
CA GLY A 18 16.14 -25.55 -11.05
C GLY A 18 15.66 -25.54 -12.51
N ARG A 19 14.54 -24.91 -12.82
CA ARG A 19 14.04 -24.75 -14.22
C ARG A 19 14.70 -23.53 -14.86
N TYR A 20 16.03 -23.60 -15.05
CA TYR A 20 16.85 -22.44 -15.42
C TYR A 20 16.43 -21.77 -16.72
N LEU A 21 16.22 -22.56 -17.81
CA LEU A 21 15.84 -21.99 -19.12
C LEU A 21 14.48 -21.29 -19.06
N SER A 22 13.47 -21.96 -18.54
CA SER A 22 12.14 -21.35 -18.40
C SER A 22 12.15 -20.14 -17.47
N GLY A 23 12.87 -20.25 -16.34
CA GLY A 23 13.06 -19.15 -15.41
C GLY A 23 13.76 -17.95 -16.05
N PHE A 24 14.81 -18.18 -16.83
CA PHE A 24 15.55 -17.17 -17.57
C PHE A 24 14.64 -16.44 -18.57
N ILE A 25 13.96 -17.18 -19.44
CA ILE A 25 13.10 -16.61 -20.50
C ILE A 25 11.96 -15.77 -19.88
N VAL A 26 11.25 -16.34 -18.91
CA VAL A 26 10.12 -15.64 -18.27
C VAL A 26 10.60 -14.40 -17.53
N THR A 27 11.69 -14.51 -16.76
CA THR A 27 12.23 -13.35 -16.01
C THR A 27 12.71 -12.26 -16.97
N ALA A 28 13.46 -12.60 -18.04
CA ALA A 28 13.97 -11.62 -19.01
C ALA A 28 12.83 -10.91 -19.74
N LEU A 29 11.84 -11.67 -20.21
CA LEU A 29 10.68 -11.13 -20.94
C LEU A 29 9.87 -10.17 -20.08
N PHE A 30 9.51 -10.58 -18.87
CA PHE A 30 8.67 -9.75 -18.00
C PHE A 30 9.43 -8.60 -17.33
N THR A 31 10.76 -8.73 -17.12
CA THR A 31 11.61 -7.58 -16.80
C THR A 31 11.62 -6.56 -17.93
N ALA A 32 11.72 -7.00 -19.18
CA ALA A 32 11.69 -6.08 -20.32
C ALA A 32 10.34 -5.36 -20.45
N PHE A 33 9.22 -6.05 -20.24
CA PHE A 33 7.89 -5.45 -20.27
C PHE A 33 7.65 -4.51 -19.11
N GLU A 34 8.14 -4.85 -17.89
CA GLU A 34 8.06 -3.99 -16.72
C GLU A 34 8.74 -2.66 -16.97
N ILE A 35 9.99 -2.69 -17.47
CA ILE A 35 10.74 -1.47 -17.79
C ILE A 35 10.09 -0.72 -18.94
N LYS A 36 9.60 -1.41 -19.98
CA LYS A 36 8.89 -0.81 -21.12
C LYS A 36 7.63 -0.06 -20.70
N ALA A 37 6.96 -0.51 -19.63
CA ALA A 37 5.80 0.19 -19.05
C ALA A 37 6.15 1.59 -18.49
N ASN A 38 7.44 1.90 -18.40
CA ASN A 38 8.01 3.20 -18.05
C ASN A 38 7.47 3.80 -16.73
N HIS A 39 7.19 2.97 -15.75
CA HIS A 39 6.82 3.39 -14.41
C HIS A 39 7.94 3.06 -13.42
N VAL A 40 9.05 3.80 -13.51
CA VAL A 40 10.30 3.53 -12.80
C VAL A 40 10.12 3.38 -11.28
N GLN A 41 9.21 4.15 -10.67
CA GLN A 41 8.90 4.07 -9.24
C GLN A 41 8.34 2.69 -8.85
N MET A 42 7.40 2.13 -9.62
CA MET A 42 6.85 0.80 -9.34
C MET A 42 7.89 -0.28 -9.54
N THR A 43 8.67 -0.20 -10.62
CA THR A 43 9.79 -1.12 -10.85
C THR A 43 10.79 -1.08 -9.69
N TYR A 44 11.10 0.11 -9.16
CA TYR A 44 11.96 0.26 -7.99
C TYR A 44 11.37 -0.40 -6.73
N TYR A 45 10.08 -0.22 -6.47
CA TYR A 45 9.43 -0.86 -5.32
C TYR A 45 9.42 -2.39 -5.42
N TYR A 46 9.31 -2.94 -6.63
CA TYR A 46 9.38 -4.39 -6.85
C TYR A 46 10.74 -4.99 -6.51
N LEU A 47 11.82 -4.20 -6.56
CA LEU A 47 13.13 -4.66 -6.13
C LEU A 47 13.15 -5.04 -4.64
N PHE A 48 12.38 -4.38 -3.79
CA PHE A 48 12.26 -4.77 -2.37
C PHE A 48 11.64 -6.16 -2.22
N VAL A 49 10.61 -6.48 -2.99
CA VAL A 49 9.99 -7.82 -2.99
C VAL A 49 11.02 -8.87 -3.41
N ILE A 50 11.70 -8.62 -4.54
CA ILE A 50 12.72 -9.52 -5.06
C ILE A 50 13.87 -9.71 -4.06
N LEU A 51 14.33 -8.62 -3.43
CA LEU A 51 15.38 -8.66 -2.40
C LEU A 51 15.00 -9.58 -1.24
N PHE A 52 13.81 -9.41 -0.66
CA PHE A 52 13.36 -10.27 0.44
C PHE A 52 13.20 -11.73 0.01
N MET A 53 12.73 -11.97 -1.23
CA MET A 53 12.65 -13.32 -1.78
C MET A 53 14.04 -13.96 -1.95
N VAL A 54 15.01 -13.22 -2.49
CA VAL A 54 16.40 -13.71 -2.64
C VAL A 54 17.01 -14.03 -1.28
N ILE A 55 16.78 -13.16 -0.28
CA ILE A 55 17.21 -13.43 1.11
C ILE A 55 16.57 -14.72 1.64
N ALA A 56 15.27 -14.93 1.40
CA ALA A 56 14.58 -16.16 1.84
C ALA A 56 15.16 -17.42 1.17
N TYR A 57 15.49 -17.34 -0.13
CA TYR A 57 16.17 -18.43 -0.83
C TYR A 57 17.60 -18.65 -0.33
N LEU A 58 18.34 -17.59 -0.01
CA LEU A 58 19.67 -17.69 0.60
C LEU A 58 19.61 -18.40 1.96
N VAL A 59 18.69 -17.95 2.83
CA VAL A 59 18.49 -18.58 4.15
C VAL A 59 18.16 -20.07 4.00
N LYS A 60 17.28 -20.41 3.04
CA LYS A 60 16.98 -21.81 2.73
C LYS A 60 18.22 -22.57 2.28
N ALA A 61 18.98 -22.01 1.32
CA ALA A 61 20.16 -22.65 0.75
C ALA A 61 21.26 -22.88 1.80
N VAL A 62 21.44 -21.94 2.73
CA VAL A 62 22.40 -22.08 3.85
C VAL A 62 21.96 -23.23 4.77
N ARG A 63 20.67 -23.27 5.15
CA ARG A 63 20.12 -24.33 6.03
C ARG A 63 20.21 -25.72 5.41
N GLU A 64 19.97 -25.81 4.10
CA GLU A 64 19.97 -27.07 3.34
C GLU A 64 21.35 -27.41 2.75
N LYS A 65 22.37 -26.58 2.97
CA LYS A 65 23.74 -26.74 2.42
C LYS A 65 23.76 -26.79 0.88
N GLN A 66 22.89 -26.04 0.22
CA GLN A 66 22.70 -26.02 -1.24
C GLN A 66 23.14 -24.69 -1.88
N LEU A 67 24.20 -24.08 -1.39
CA LEU A 67 24.71 -22.78 -1.85
C LEU A 67 25.03 -22.76 -3.36
N THR A 68 25.59 -23.87 -3.91
CA THR A 68 25.88 -23.94 -5.35
C THR A 68 24.63 -23.81 -6.20
N GLY A 69 23.51 -24.46 -5.80
CA GLY A 69 22.22 -24.32 -6.47
C GLY A 69 21.67 -22.89 -6.39
N PHE A 70 21.80 -22.27 -5.22
CA PHE A 70 21.43 -20.87 -5.02
C PHE A 70 22.22 -19.93 -5.93
N MET A 71 23.55 -20.06 -5.99
CA MET A 71 24.41 -19.24 -6.84
C MET A 71 24.08 -19.38 -8.33
N LYS A 72 23.83 -20.61 -8.81
CA LYS A 72 23.39 -20.86 -10.20
C LYS A 72 22.06 -20.16 -10.48
N SER A 73 21.06 -20.32 -9.61
CA SER A 73 19.74 -19.69 -9.78
C SER A 73 19.84 -18.17 -9.78
N THR A 74 20.61 -17.60 -8.83
CA THR A 74 20.83 -16.15 -8.75
C THR A 74 21.55 -15.62 -10.00
N GLY A 75 22.55 -16.35 -10.52
CA GLY A 75 23.24 -16.01 -11.76
C GLY A 75 22.29 -16.00 -12.97
N VAL A 76 21.39 -16.98 -13.06
CA VAL A 76 20.37 -17.05 -14.11
C VAL A 76 19.40 -15.86 -14.02
N VAL A 77 18.91 -15.53 -12.83
CA VAL A 77 18.00 -14.39 -12.61
C VAL A 77 18.71 -13.07 -12.92
N ALA A 78 19.96 -12.91 -12.49
CA ALA A 78 20.76 -11.71 -12.79
C ALA A 78 21.00 -11.54 -14.30
N ALA A 79 21.38 -12.61 -15.01
CA ALA A 79 21.56 -12.58 -16.46
C ALA A 79 20.26 -12.24 -17.18
N ALA A 80 19.13 -12.81 -16.76
CA ALA A 80 17.81 -12.50 -17.29
C ALA A 80 17.43 -11.02 -17.08
N ALA A 81 17.68 -10.48 -15.89
CA ALA A 81 17.44 -9.08 -15.57
C ALA A 81 18.30 -8.16 -16.43
N VAL A 82 19.59 -8.46 -16.60
CA VAL A 82 20.51 -7.69 -17.48
C VAL A 82 19.98 -7.64 -18.91
N ILE A 83 19.52 -8.75 -19.47
CA ILE A 83 18.93 -8.75 -20.83
C ILE A 83 17.64 -7.95 -20.89
N GLY A 84 16.73 -8.11 -19.92
CA GLY A 84 15.50 -7.31 -19.85
C GLY A 84 15.76 -5.80 -19.77
N ILE A 85 16.79 -5.40 -19.02
CA ILE A 85 17.25 -4.00 -18.93
C ILE A 85 17.86 -3.55 -20.26
N ALA A 86 18.75 -4.36 -20.88
CA ALA A 86 19.47 -4.03 -22.08
C ALA A 86 18.55 -3.73 -23.27
N ILE A 87 17.43 -4.45 -23.41
CA ILE A 87 16.41 -4.20 -24.43
C ILE A 87 15.82 -2.80 -24.34
N ASN A 88 15.77 -2.23 -23.13
CA ASN A 88 15.20 -0.89 -22.85
C ASN A 88 16.27 0.18 -22.59
N LEU A 89 17.55 -0.11 -22.84
CA LEU A 89 18.67 0.75 -22.44
C LEU A 89 18.57 2.17 -23.02
N SER A 90 18.12 2.32 -24.27
CA SER A 90 17.94 3.64 -24.89
C SER A 90 16.92 4.49 -24.11
N SER A 91 15.75 3.91 -23.81
CA SER A 91 14.71 4.61 -23.03
C SER A 91 15.19 4.99 -21.63
N LEU A 92 15.87 4.07 -20.95
CA LEU A 92 16.44 4.30 -19.62
C LEU A 92 17.52 5.37 -19.64
N TYR A 93 18.39 5.38 -20.66
CA TYR A 93 19.44 6.39 -20.82
C TYR A 93 18.85 7.79 -21.01
N HIS A 94 17.87 7.94 -21.90
CA HIS A 94 17.21 9.24 -22.11
C HIS A 94 16.45 9.70 -20.86
N THR A 95 15.76 8.80 -20.17
CA THR A 95 15.09 9.12 -18.90
C THR A 95 16.11 9.56 -17.84
N TRP A 96 17.25 8.89 -17.74
CA TRP A 96 18.32 9.24 -16.81
C TRP A 96 18.98 10.59 -17.14
N GLN A 97 19.19 10.91 -18.40
CA GLN A 97 19.68 12.23 -18.80
C GLN A 97 18.66 13.33 -18.49
N TYR A 98 17.39 13.12 -18.89
CA TYR A 98 16.34 14.11 -18.69
C TYR A 98 16.07 14.39 -17.20
N GLN A 99 16.16 13.41 -16.34
CA GLN A 99 15.93 13.63 -14.89
C GLN A 99 16.91 14.62 -14.27
N LYS A 100 18.14 14.77 -14.81
CA LYS A 100 19.15 15.70 -14.30
C LYS A 100 18.73 17.16 -14.47
N GLU A 101 18.01 17.41 -15.57
CA GLU A 101 17.51 18.75 -15.95
C GLU A 101 16.09 19.01 -15.39
N SER A 102 15.55 18.06 -14.65
CA SER A 102 14.23 18.16 -14.04
C SER A 102 14.32 18.49 -12.54
N MET A 103 13.18 18.75 -11.91
CA MET A 103 13.08 18.95 -10.45
C MET A 103 13.67 17.78 -9.60
N ARG A 104 13.95 16.62 -10.21
CA ARG A 104 14.63 15.48 -9.59
C ARG A 104 16.16 15.56 -9.65
N GLY A 105 16.72 16.55 -10.35
CA GLY A 105 18.12 16.87 -10.38
C GLY A 105 18.56 17.76 -9.21
N LYS A 106 19.81 18.22 -9.24
CA LYS A 106 20.29 19.24 -8.31
C LYS A 106 19.65 20.58 -8.67
N SER A 107 19.05 21.25 -7.68
CA SER A 107 18.54 22.61 -7.89
C SER A 107 19.69 23.61 -7.90
N GLU A 108 19.71 24.50 -8.90
CA GLU A 108 20.61 25.66 -8.95
C GLU A 108 20.08 26.85 -8.13
N LEU A 109 18.78 26.80 -7.75
CA LEU A 109 18.16 27.85 -6.96
C LEU A 109 18.48 27.66 -5.47
N VAL A 110 18.73 28.78 -4.78
CA VAL A 110 18.91 28.79 -3.33
C VAL A 110 17.58 28.39 -2.66
N LYS A 111 17.56 27.22 -2.01
CA LYS A 111 16.38 26.73 -1.32
C LYS A 111 16.23 27.38 0.05
N LYS A 112 15.02 27.87 0.35
CA LYS A 112 14.74 28.62 1.58
C LYS A 112 14.83 27.77 2.88
N ASN A 113 14.66 26.45 2.78
CA ASN A 113 14.67 25.55 3.93
C ASN A 113 15.60 24.35 3.71
N ALA A 114 16.80 24.41 4.28
CA ALA A 114 17.80 23.35 4.16
C ALA A 114 17.36 22.02 4.81
N ALA A 115 16.57 22.06 5.88
CA ALA A 115 16.10 20.87 6.59
C ALA A 115 15.11 20.04 5.77
N ASN A 116 14.39 20.67 4.84
CA ASN A 116 13.45 20.02 3.94
C ASN A 116 14.12 19.37 2.72
N GLN A 117 15.41 19.62 2.50
CA GLN A 117 16.12 19.11 1.32
C GLN A 117 16.58 17.67 1.50
N THR A 118 16.55 16.90 0.40
CA THR A 118 17.30 15.64 0.32
C THR A 118 18.61 15.84 -0.41
N SER A 119 19.59 14.97 -0.22
CA SER A 119 20.95 15.10 -0.79
C SER A 119 20.98 15.13 -2.33
N SER A 120 20.00 14.51 -2.98
CA SER A 120 20.05 14.29 -4.44
C SER A 120 18.67 14.11 -5.10
N GLY A 121 17.60 14.64 -4.51
CA GLY A 121 16.26 14.36 -4.98
C GLY A 121 15.28 15.51 -4.75
N LEU A 122 14.03 15.14 -4.59
CA LEU A 122 12.90 16.01 -4.29
C LEU A 122 12.96 16.47 -2.82
N ASP A 123 12.22 17.54 -2.49
CA ASP A 123 12.07 18.00 -1.12
C ASP A 123 11.23 17.01 -0.31
N ARG A 124 11.53 16.87 1.00
CA ARG A 124 10.88 15.89 1.90
C ARG A 124 9.37 16.06 1.96
N ASP A 125 8.89 17.30 2.12
CA ASP A 125 7.45 17.60 2.17
C ASP A 125 6.76 17.22 0.85
N TYR A 126 7.42 17.46 -0.28
CA TYR A 126 6.88 17.09 -1.58
C TYR A 126 6.85 15.57 -1.81
N ILE A 127 7.86 14.84 -1.33
CA ILE A 127 7.90 13.38 -1.38
C ILE A 127 6.76 12.79 -0.55
N THR A 128 6.58 13.31 0.66
CA THR A 128 5.68 12.75 1.69
C THR A 128 4.30 13.39 1.69
N GLN A 129 3.98 14.26 0.74
CA GLN A 129 2.68 14.92 0.66
C GLN A 129 1.50 13.92 0.63
N TRP A 130 1.65 12.81 -0.09
CA TRP A 130 0.71 11.68 -0.09
C TRP A 130 1.24 10.59 0.83
N SER A 131 1.10 10.80 2.12
CA SER A 131 1.41 9.83 3.16
C SER A 131 0.14 9.19 3.71
N TYR A 132 0.18 7.90 3.85
CA TYR A 132 -0.91 7.11 4.42
C TYR A 132 -1.03 7.36 5.92
N GLY A 133 -2.24 7.54 6.44
CA GLY A 133 -2.46 7.60 7.88
C GLY A 133 -2.11 6.25 8.54
N ILE A 134 -1.65 6.28 9.78
CA ILE A 134 -1.36 5.04 10.52
C ILE A 134 -2.66 4.24 10.68
N ASP A 135 -3.73 4.89 11.07
CA ASP A 135 -5.09 4.34 11.20
C ASP A 135 -5.73 4.04 9.82
N GLU A 136 -5.33 4.75 8.78
CA GLU A 136 -5.73 4.48 7.40
C GLU A 136 -5.28 3.09 6.92
N THR A 137 -4.27 2.49 7.56
CA THR A 137 -3.85 1.10 7.30
C THR A 137 -4.99 0.09 7.48
N LEU A 138 -6.00 0.42 8.29
CA LEU A 138 -7.20 -0.42 8.47
C LEU A 138 -8.06 -0.52 7.20
N THR A 139 -7.82 0.32 6.17
CA THR A 139 -8.48 0.18 4.87
C THR A 139 -8.11 -1.12 4.16
N LEU A 140 -6.98 -1.74 4.47
CA LEU A 140 -6.65 -3.10 4.01
C LEU A 140 -7.73 -4.13 4.40
N LEU A 141 -8.44 -3.89 5.52
CA LEU A 141 -9.49 -4.73 6.07
C LEU A 141 -10.90 -4.17 5.82
N VAL A 142 -11.10 -2.86 6.05
CA VAL A 142 -12.38 -2.16 5.94
C VAL A 142 -12.22 -1.01 4.94
N PRO A 143 -12.72 -1.12 3.69
CA PRO A 143 -12.37 -0.19 2.62
C PRO A 143 -12.70 1.27 2.92
N ASN A 144 -13.81 1.56 3.59
CA ASN A 144 -14.19 2.92 3.96
C ASN A 144 -13.76 3.35 5.37
N ALA A 145 -12.75 2.69 5.97
CA ALA A 145 -12.25 3.07 7.31
C ALA A 145 -11.85 4.56 7.41
N LYS A 146 -11.42 5.17 6.30
CA LYS A 146 -11.18 6.62 6.17
C LYS A 146 -11.95 7.25 4.99
N GLY A 147 -13.12 6.70 4.67
CA GLY A 147 -14.03 7.27 3.70
C GLY A 147 -13.81 6.86 2.25
N GLY A 148 -12.85 5.99 1.98
CA GLY A 148 -12.63 5.44 0.63
C GLY A 148 -12.05 6.45 -0.34
N ALA A 149 -12.78 6.81 -1.40
CA ALA A 149 -12.32 7.75 -2.43
C ALA A 149 -12.66 9.20 -2.10
N THR A 150 -11.90 10.14 -2.69
CA THR A 150 -12.21 11.57 -2.67
C THR A 150 -13.31 11.87 -3.71
N VAL A 151 -14.53 11.44 -3.38
CA VAL A 151 -15.75 11.72 -4.15
C VAL A 151 -16.76 12.39 -3.24
N PRO A 152 -17.78 13.11 -3.77
CA PRO A 152 -18.80 13.76 -2.95
C PRO A 152 -19.48 12.82 -1.95
N LEU A 153 -19.69 13.30 -0.74
CA LEU A 153 -20.39 12.55 0.33
C LEU A 153 -21.81 12.19 -0.07
N SER A 154 -22.47 13.06 -0.87
CA SER A 154 -23.81 12.85 -1.45
C SER A 154 -23.94 11.56 -2.28
N LYS A 155 -22.83 11.02 -2.80
CA LYS A 155 -22.83 9.77 -3.57
C LYS A 155 -22.92 8.51 -2.71
N ASN A 156 -22.78 8.63 -1.39
CA ASN A 156 -22.86 7.49 -0.48
C ASN A 156 -24.25 7.38 0.13
N ALA A 157 -25.02 6.36 -0.27
CA ALA A 157 -26.39 6.17 0.19
C ALA A 157 -26.49 5.97 1.73
N THR A 158 -25.51 5.28 2.33
CA THR A 158 -25.47 5.05 3.79
C THR A 158 -25.23 6.36 4.54
N ALA A 159 -24.31 7.19 4.04
CA ALA A 159 -24.06 8.51 4.59
C ALA A 159 -25.29 9.40 4.46
N MET A 160 -25.90 9.45 3.27
CA MET A 160 -27.08 10.28 3.00
C MET A 160 -28.31 9.87 3.82
N ALA A 161 -28.41 8.61 4.25
CA ALA A 161 -29.48 8.19 5.18
C ALA A 161 -29.37 8.85 6.57
N LYS A 162 -28.24 9.47 6.88
CA LYS A 162 -27.97 10.24 8.11
C LYS A 162 -27.90 11.75 7.87
N ALA A 163 -28.11 12.21 6.63
CA ALA A 163 -28.11 13.63 6.32
C ALA A 163 -29.28 14.34 7.03
N ASP A 164 -28.98 15.50 7.61
CA ASP A 164 -30.01 16.33 8.25
C ASP A 164 -30.80 17.08 7.16
N PRO A 165 -32.14 16.88 7.07
CA PRO A 165 -32.98 17.57 6.08
C PRO A 165 -32.97 19.09 6.22
N GLN A 166 -32.79 19.64 7.43
CA GLN A 166 -32.71 21.09 7.64
C GLN A 166 -31.43 21.66 7.04
N ILE A 167 -30.28 21.00 7.30
CA ILE A 167 -29.00 21.39 6.72
C ILE A 167 -29.06 21.28 5.19
N GLN A 168 -29.63 20.20 4.67
CA GLN A 168 -29.78 20.01 3.21
C GLN A 168 -30.66 21.06 2.56
N SER A 169 -31.71 21.52 3.23
CA SER A 169 -32.55 22.61 2.74
C SER A 169 -31.86 23.97 2.82
N MET A 170 -31.04 24.19 3.83
CA MET A 170 -30.30 25.44 4.06
C MET A 170 -29.13 25.59 3.09
N ILE A 171 -28.36 24.51 2.86
CA ILE A 171 -27.20 24.49 1.97
C ILE A 171 -27.29 23.26 1.05
N PRO A 172 -28.07 23.31 -0.04
CA PRO A 172 -28.41 22.16 -0.87
C PRO A 172 -27.15 21.44 -1.48
N GLN A 173 -26.06 22.18 -1.73
CA GLN A 173 -24.87 21.65 -2.36
C GLN A 173 -23.76 21.26 -1.35
N LEU A 174 -24.02 21.34 -0.04
CA LEU A 174 -23.01 21.08 0.98
C LEU A 174 -22.40 19.69 0.83
N TYR A 175 -23.23 18.66 0.75
CA TYR A 175 -22.75 17.27 0.69
C TYR A 175 -22.16 16.90 -0.67
N ASP A 176 -22.35 17.71 -1.71
CA ASP A 176 -21.65 17.60 -2.98
C ASP A 176 -20.23 18.20 -2.91
N ALA A 177 -20.04 19.22 -2.05
CA ALA A 177 -18.74 19.86 -1.85
C ALA A 177 -17.84 19.12 -0.85
N ILE A 178 -18.43 18.39 0.10
CA ILE A 178 -17.69 17.63 1.12
C ILE A 178 -17.30 16.24 0.57
N PRO A 179 -16.01 15.84 0.62
CA PRO A 179 -15.58 14.51 0.18
C PRO A 179 -16.00 13.42 1.20
N GLN A 180 -16.17 12.20 0.71
CA GLN A 180 -16.30 11.02 1.59
C GLN A 180 -15.01 10.78 2.38
N TYR A 181 -13.87 10.92 1.69
CA TYR A 181 -12.54 10.70 2.26
C TYR A 181 -12.22 11.73 3.35
N PHE A 182 -11.75 11.24 4.49
CA PHE A 182 -11.34 12.04 5.66
C PHE A 182 -10.00 11.57 6.25
N GLY A 183 -9.16 10.91 5.42
CA GLY A 183 -7.79 10.54 5.79
C GLY A 183 -6.80 11.70 5.66
N THR A 184 -5.52 11.39 5.82
CA THR A 184 -4.45 12.40 5.87
C THR A 184 -3.89 12.80 4.51
N GLN A 185 -4.23 12.07 3.43
CA GLN A 185 -3.76 12.39 2.09
C GLN A 185 -4.56 13.58 1.51
N PRO A 186 -3.96 14.41 0.64
CA PRO A 186 -4.68 15.51 -0.03
C PRO A 186 -5.88 15.04 -0.87
N GLY A 187 -5.86 13.77 -1.28
CA GLY A 187 -6.93 13.12 -2.02
C GLY A 187 -6.50 11.75 -2.50
N THR A 188 -7.48 10.88 -2.76
CA THR A 188 -7.26 9.52 -3.25
C THR A 188 -8.35 9.08 -4.23
N SER A 189 -7.99 8.23 -5.19
CA SER A 189 -8.95 7.61 -6.12
C SER A 189 -9.72 6.45 -5.48
N GLY A 190 -9.25 5.94 -4.35
CA GLY A 190 -9.86 4.85 -3.59
C GLY A 190 -8.94 4.30 -2.52
N PRO A 191 -9.47 3.47 -1.62
CA PRO A 191 -8.69 2.84 -0.56
C PRO A 191 -7.78 1.75 -1.13
N VAL A 192 -6.65 1.51 -0.46
CA VAL A 192 -5.90 0.27 -0.65
C VAL A 192 -6.61 -0.84 0.13
N TYR A 193 -7.32 -1.71 -0.58
CA TYR A 193 -8.13 -2.76 0.01
C TYR A 193 -7.79 -4.12 -0.60
N VAL A 194 -7.40 -5.08 0.23
CA VAL A 194 -7.00 -6.42 -0.23
C VAL A 194 -8.10 -7.46 -0.07
N GLY A 195 -9.18 -7.13 0.63
CA GLY A 195 -10.28 -8.04 0.96
C GLY A 195 -10.14 -8.66 2.35
N ALA A 196 -11.19 -8.59 3.17
CA ALA A 196 -11.17 -9.08 4.54
C ALA A 196 -10.82 -10.58 4.60
N PHE A 197 -11.43 -11.39 3.72
CA PHE A 197 -11.13 -12.82 3.62
C PHE A 197 -9.70 -13.10 3.14
N VAL A 198 -9.17 -12.30 2.22
CA VAL A 198 -7.78 -12.43 1.75
C VAL A 198 -6.81 -12.09 2.88
N LEU A 199 -7.10 -11.05 3.66
CA LEU A 199 -6.29 -10.68 4.83
C LEU A 199 -6.34 -11.78 5.91
N PHE A 200 -7.52 -12.38 6.15
CA PHE A 200 -7.65 -13.53 7.02
C PHE A 200 -6.76 -14.69 6.56
N LEU A 201 -6.80 -15.06 5.28
CA LEU A 201 -5.96 -16.11 4.73
C LEU A 201 -4.46 -15.76 4.76
N PHE A 202 -4.11 -14.49 4.59
CA PHE A 202 -2.73 -14.03 4.75
C PHE A 202 -2.21 -14.28 6.17
N ILE A 203 -2.99 -13.85 7.19
CA ILE A 203 -2.62 -14.05 8.60
C ILE A 203 -2.55 -15.53 8.93
N LEU A 204 -3.55 -16.32 8.54
CA LEU A 204 -3.54 -17.77 8.72
C LEU A 204 -2.34 -18.41 8.00
N GLY A 205 -1.99 -17.92 6.82
CA GLY A 205 -0.83 -18.37 6.04
C GLY A 205 0.50 -18.22 6.76
N LEU A 206 0.67 -17.20 7.61
CA LEU A 206 1.85 -17.05 8.44
C LEU A 206 2.06 -18.21 9.41
N PHE A 207 0.98 -18.86 9.82
CA PHE A 207 1.03 -20.01 10.74
C PHE A 207 1.11 -21.35 10.01
N ILE A 208 0.30 -21.56 8.97
CA ILE A 208 0.14 -22.87 8.34
C ILE A 208 1.08 -23.13 7.15
N VAL A 209 1.54 -22.08 6.45
CA VAL A 209 2.48 -22.23 5.33
C VAL A 209 3.89 -22.46 5.88
N ARG A 210 4.61 -23.44 5.32
CA ARG A 210 5.98 -23.79 5.74
C ARG A 210 7.00 -23.08 4.85
N GLY A 211 8.21 -22.88 5.39
CA GLY A 211 9.37 -22.35 4.65
C GLY A 211 9.63 -20.86 4.92
N SER A 212 10.75 -20.37 4.38
CA SER A 212 11.23 -18.99 4.60
C SER A 212 10.49 -17.94 3.79
N MET A 213 9.82 -18.34 2.70
CA MET A 213 9.15 -17.42 1.78
C MET A 213 8.06 -16.59 2.46
N LYS A 214 7.27 -17.18 3.38
CA LYS A 214 6.24 -16.44 4.12
C LYS A 214 6.81 -15.26 4.90
N TRP A 215 8.01 -15.39 5.45
CA TRP A 215 8.68 -14.32 6.19
C TRP A 215 9.19 -13.22 5.26
N ALA A 216 9.61 -13.57 4.03
CA ALA A 216 9.96 -12.60 3.01
C ALA A 216 8.73 -11.77 2.58
N LEU A 217 7.60 -12.43 2.36
CA LEU A 217 6.33 -11.76 2.01
C LEU A 217 5.85 -10.87 3.16
N LEU A 218 5.91 -11.35 4.41
CA LEU A 218 5.58 -10.54 5.58
C LEU A 218 6.49 -9.33 5.71
N ALA A 219 7.82 -9.52 5.58
CA ALA A 219 8.78 -8.42 5.69
C ALA A 219 8.55 -7.35 4.61
N ALA A 220 8.27 -7.78 3.37
CA ALA A 220 7.93 -6.86 2.28
C ALA A 220 6.63 -6.09 2.56
N THR A 221 5.59 -6.78 3.06
CA THR A 221 4.31 -6.17 3.47
C THR A 221 4.54 -5.12 4.57
N VAL A 222 5.22 -5.50 5.64
CA VAL A 222 5.49 -4.60 6.78
C VAL A 222 6.31 -3.40 6.33
N LEU A 223 7.37 -3.61 5.54
CA LEU A 223 8.17 -2.51 4.99
C LEU A 223 7.32 -1.55 4.17
N SER A 224 6.43 -2.06 3.30
CA SER A 224 5.59 -1.21 2.47
C SER A 224 4.61 -0.37 3.29
N VAL A 225 4.03 -0.93 4.35
CA VAL A 225 3.14 -0.21 5.26
C VAL A 225 3.90 0.89 6.01
N LEU A 226 5.06 0.57 6.59
CA LEU A 226 5.86 1.55 7.34
C LEU A 226 6.34 2.71 6.46
N LEU A 227 6.71 2.44 5.21
CA LEU A 227 7.13 3.48 4.26
C LEU A 227 5.95 4.28 3.71
N ALA A 228 4.77 3.67 3.58
CA ALA A 228 3.56 4.37 3.15
C ALA A 228 3.12 5.44 4.16
N TRP A 229 3.41 5.25 5.46
CA TRP A 229 3.11 6.26 6.50
C TRP A 229 3.86 7.58 6.31
N GLY A 230 4.97 7.61 5.57
CA GLY A 230 5.67 8.81 5.14
C GLY A 230 5.89 9.84 6.24
N HIS A 231 5.22 11.01 6.16
CA HIS A 231 5.35 12.05 7.19
C HIS A 231 4.76 11.64 8.54
N ASN A 232 3.84 10.69 8.60
CA ASN A 232 3.30 10.16 9.85
C ASN A 232 4.32 9.26 10.61
N PHE A 233 5.43 8.89 9.94
CA PHE A 233 6.55 8.15 10.56
C PHE A 233 7.90 8.64 10.02
N MET A 234 8.16 9.96 10.17
CA MET A 234 9.34 10.62 9.58
C MET A 234 10.68 10.03 10.02
N GLY A 235 10.81 9.54 11.25
CA GLY A 235 12.07 8.92 11.70
C GLY A 235 12.52 7.76 10.81
N PHE A 236 11.59 6.88 10.44
CA PHE A 236 11.84 5.77 9.53
C PHE A 236 11.97 6.24 8.08
N THR A 237 11.12 7.15 7.65
CA THR A 237 11.12 7.69 6.29
C THR A 237 12.42 8.42 5.98
N ASN A 238 12.95 9.22 6.91
CA ASN A 238 14.22 9.92 6.75
C ASN A 238 15.38 8.96 6.53
N PHE A 239 15.43 7.82 7.23
CA PHE A 239 16.45 6.81 6.98
C PHE A 239 16.47 6.38 5.50
N PHE A 240 15.30 6.17 4.89
CA PHE A 240 15.21 5.80 3.47
C PHE A 240 15.56 6.97 2.54
N LEU A 241 15.14 8.17 2.87
CA LEU A 241 15.43 9.36 2.07
C LEU A 241 16.93 9.68 2.04
N ASP A 242 17.64 9.43 3.14
CA ASP A 242 19.04 9.82 3.29
C ASP A 242 20.01 8.71 2.86
N TYR A 243 19.68 7.43 3.11
CA TYR A 243 20.61 6.32 2.96
C TYR A 243 20.26 5.34 1.83
N ILE A 244 18.99 5.24 1.43
CA ILE A 244 18.61 4.28 0.38
C ILE A 244 18.72 4.94 -1.00
N PRO A 245 19.58 4.44 -1.89
CA PRO A 245 19.82 5.04 -3.20
C PRO A 245 18.52 5.21 -3.99
N MET A 246 18.36 6.34 -4.65
CA MET A 246 17.24 6.70 -5.52
C MET A 246 15.88 6.88 -4.81
N TYR A 247 15.70 6.51 -3.55
CA TYR A 247 14.41 6.62 -2.86
C TYR A 247 13.86 8.07 -2.88
N ALA A 248 14.74 9.07 -2.65
CA ALA A 248 14.38 10.48 -2.68
C ALA A 248 14.06 11.05 -4.09
N LYS A 249 14.12 10.22 -5.15
CA LYS A 249 13.72 10.61 -6.51
C LYS A 249 12.23 10.44 -6.79
N PHE A 250 11.52 9.73 -5.92
CA PHE A 250 10.12 9.39 -6.07
C PHE A 250 9.24 10.19 -5.11
N ARG A 251 8.00 10.41 -5.48
CA ARG A 251 6.99 11.07 -4.64
C ARG A 251 5.82 10.12 -4.36
N THR A 252 4.87 10.56 -3.53
CA THR A 252 3.66 9.78 -3.25
C THR A 252 4.03 8.44 -2.61
N VAL A 253 4.59 8.53 -1.39
CA VAL A 253 5.08 7.35 -0.66
C VAL A 253 4.01 6.29 -0.43
N ALA A 254 2.72 6.69 -0.31
CA ALA A 254 1.60 5.77 -0.18
C ALA A 254 1.52 4.73 -1.33
N SER A 255 2.02 5.06 -2.52
CA SER A 255 2.00 4.14 -3.67
C SER A 255 2.86 2.88 -3.48
N ILE A 256 3.73 2.83 -2.47
CA ILE A 256 4.51 1.63 -2.13
C ILE A 256 3.61 0.49 -1.61
N LEU A 257 2.38 0.77 -1.20
CA LEU A 257 1.41 -0.25 -0.78
C LEU A 257 1.06 -1.25 -1.88
N VAL A 258 1.41 -0.97 -3.14
CA VAL A 258 1.37 -1.96 -4.23
C VAL A 258 2.12 -3.25 -3.87
N ILE A 259 3.14 -3.17 -3.02
CA ILE A 259 3.82 -4.35 -2.48
C ILE A 259 2.85 -5.17 -1.61
N ALA A 260 2.13 -4.53 -0.69
CA ALA A 260 1.14 -5.20 0.16
C ALA A 260 0.00 -5.81 -0.68
N GLU A 261 -0.49 -5.09 -1.72
CA GLU A 261 -1.50 -5.57 -2.67
C GLU A 261 -1.04 -6.81 -3.46
N PHE A 262 0.25 -7.04 -3.58
CA PHE A 262 0.81 -8.24 -4.19
C PHE A 262 1.11 -9.35 -3.16
N THR A 263 1.80 -9.00 -2.07
CA THR A 263 2.33 -9.98 -1.11
C THR A 263 1.25 -10.61 -0.23
N ILE A 264 0.22 -9.83 0.14
CA ILE A 264 -0.91 -10.31 0.93
C ILE A 264 -1.71 -11.38 0.15
N PRO A 265 -2.22 -11.11 -1.08
CA PRO A 265 -2.90 -12.13 -1.87
C PRO A 265 -2.02 -13.33 -2.23
N LEU A 266 -0.72 -13.12 -2.45
CA LEU A 266 0.18 -14.23 -2.76
C LEU A 266 0.30 -15.21 -1.58
N LEU A 267 0.49 -14.72 -0.35
CA LEU A 267 0.54 -15.60 0.82
C LEU A 267 -0.82 -16.21 1.13
N ALA A 268 -1.91 -15.46 0.91
CA ALA A 268 -3.28 -15.98 1.03
C ALA A 268 -3.53 -17.15 0.06
N ALA A 269 -3.09 -17.02 -1.19
CA ALA A 269 -3.18 -18.10 -2.19
C ALA A 269 -2.35 -19.33 -1.78
N LEU A 270 -1.16 -19.13 -1.19
CA LEU A 270 -0.34 -20.22 -0.65
C LEU A 270 -1.02 -20.89 0.55
N ALA A 271 -1.70 -20.13 1.40
CA ALA A 271 -2.50 -20.66 2.51
C ALA A 271 -3.69 -21.48 2.00
N LEU A 272 -4.43 -20.95 1.04
CA LEU A 272 -5.55 -21.65 0.41
C LEU A 272 -5.09 -22.95 -0.25
N LYS A 273 -3.98 -22.91 -1.01
CA LYS A 273 -3.38 -24.12 -1.57
C LYS A 273 -3.05 -25.13 -0.47
N LYS A 274 -2.46 -24.70 0.64
CA LYS A 274 -2.14 -25.59 1.78
C LYS A 274 -3.38 -26.23 2.37
N ILE A 275 -4.49 -25.49 2.49
CA ILE A 275 -5.77 -25.98 3.00
C ILE A 275 -6.37 -27.01 2.04
N VAL A 276 -6.32 -26.75 0.73
CA VAL A 276 -6.84 -27.68 -0.28
C VAL A 276 -6.03 -28.97 -0.36
N ASP A 277 -4.70 -28.87 -0.30
CA ASP A 277 -3.80 -30.03 -0.36
C ASP A 277 -3.86 -30.86 0.95
N GLU A 278 -4.09 -30.23 2.08
CA GLU A 278 -4.11 -30.86 3.42
C GLU A 278 -5.26 -30.31 4.28
N PRO A 279 -6.53 -30.68 4.02
CA PRO A 279 -7.70 -30.11 4.74
C PRO A 279 -7.63 -30.25 6.26
N GLU A 280 -6.99 -31.32 6.75
CA GLU A 280 -6.79 -31.55 8.19
C GLU A 280 -5.97 -30.44 8.89
N VAL A 281 -5.27 -29.58 8.13
CA VAL A 281 -4.48 -28.49 8.71
C VAL A 281 -5.36 -27.53 9.52
N LEU A 282 -6.61 -27.33 9.11
CA LEU A 282 -7.54 -26.46 9.82
C LEU A 282 -7.89 -27.02 11.20
N THR A 283 -8.22 -28.32 11.28
CA THR A 283 -8.55 -28.96 12.54
C THR A 283 -7.34 -29.11 13.46
N LYS A 284 -6.18 -29.48 12.90
CA LYS A 284 -4.92 -29.60 13.67
C LYS A 284 -4.39 -28.24 14.15
N GLN A 285 -4.73 -27.14 13.48
CA GLN A 285 -4.24 -25.78 13.76
C GLN A 285 -5.38 -24.81 14.12
N MET A 286 -6.48 -25.31 14.68
CA MET A 286 -7.71 -24.54 14.96
C MET A 286 -7.44 -23.26 15.76
N LYS A 287 -6.48 -23.30 16.71
CA LYS A 287 -6.08 -22.09 17.47
C LYS A 287 -5.64 -20.93 16.57
N PHE A 288 -4.95 -21.22 15.47
CA PHE A 288 -4.49 -20.17 14.54
C PHE A 288 -5.62 -19.67 13.64
N VAL A 289 -6.62 -20.51 13.36
CA VAL A 289 -7.87 -20.08 12.72
C VAL A 289 -8.56 -19.04 13.60
N TYR A 290 -8.74 -19.32 14.89
CA TYR A 290 -9.36 -18.35 15.82
C TYR A 290 -8.53 -17.09 16.00
N ILE A 291 -7.19 -17.17 16.06
CA ILE A 291 -6.32 -16.00 16.13
C ILE A 291 -6.49 -15.15 14.86
N SER A 292 -6.49 -15.78 13.69
CA SER A 292 -6.65 -15.06 12.42
C SER A 292 -8.04 -14.41 12.31
N LEU A 293 -9.10 -15.10 12.74
CA LEU A 293 -10.45 -14.53 12.82
C LEU A 293 -10.51 -13.34 13.78
N ALA A 294 -9.90 -13.45 14.95
CA ALA A 294 -9.88 -12.35 15.92
C ALA A 294 -9.15 -11.11 15.37
N LEU A 295 -8.05 -11.31 14.64
CA LEU A 295 -7.26 -10.23 14.05
C LEU A 295 -7.88 -9.64 12.78
N THR A 296 -8.90 -10.24 12.20
CA THR A 296 -9.60 -9.74 11.01
C THR A 296 -11.07 -9.46 11.30
N ALA A 297 -11.92 -10.47 11.30
CA ALA A 297 -13.35 -10.30 11.60
C ALA A 297 -13.58 -9.67 12.98
N GLY A 298 -12.77 -10.02 14.00
CA GLY A 298 -12.86 -9.40 15.33
C GLY A 298 -12.55 -7.90 15.30
N VAL A 299 -11.50 -7.49 14.58
CA VAL A 299 -11.17 -6.05 14.41
C VAL A 299 -12.25 -5.35 13.60
N ALA A 300 -12.73 -5.95 12.49
CA ALA A 300 -13.83 -5.38 11.70
C ALA A 300 -15.10 -5.23 12.56
N LEU A 301 -15.42 -6.22 13.39
CA LEU A 301 -16.56 -6.16 14.33
C LEU A 301 -16.41 -5.03 15.36
N LEU A 302 -15.20 -4.84 15.90
CA LEU A 302 -14.95 -3.73 16.82
C LEU A 302 -15.18 -2.37 16.13
N ILE A 303 -14.70 -2.19 14.91
CA ILE A 303 -14.96 -0.95 14.13
C ILE A 303 -16.46 -0.82 13.82
N ALA A 304 -17.16 -1.90 13.50
CA ALA A 304 -18.59 -1.89 13.20
C ALA A 304 -19.44 -1.45 14.41
N LEU A 305 -19.08 -1.92 15.62
CA LEU A 305 -19.78 -1.61 16.86
C LEU A 305 -19.35 -0.28 17.47
N PHE A 306 -18.10 0.12 17.27
CA PHE A 306 -17.49 1.32 17.84
C PHE A 306 -16.81 2.16 16.75
N PRO A 307 -17.54 2.63 15.75
CA PRO A 307 -16.95 3.37 14.61
C PRO A 307 -16.21 4.64 15.02
N GLY A 308 -16.54 5.24 16.17
CA GLY A 308 -15.79 6.35 16.77
C GLY A 308 -14.30 6.08 16.99
N MET A 309 -13.85 4.82 16.97
CA MET A 309 -12.42 4.50 16.97
C MET A 309 -11.67 5.04 15.73
N MET A 310 -12.40 5.40 14.67
CA MET A 310 -11.83 5.92 13.43
C MET A 310 -11.77 7.45 13.37
N GLU A 311 -12.08 8.15 14.48
CA GLU A 311 -11.91 9.61 14.58
C GLU A 311 -10.46 10.04 14.25
N PRO A 312 -10.21 11.28 13.80
CA PRO A 312 -11.21 12.31 13.55
C PRO A 312 -11.97 12.11 12.23
N PHE A 313 -13.30 12.34 12.24
CA PHE A 313 -14.14 12.30 11.04
C PHE A 313 -14.16 13.64 10.28
N ILE A 314 -13.62 14.69 10.85
CA ILE A 314 -13.55 16.05 10.29
C ILE A 314 -12.10 16.50 10.28
N SER A 315 -11.58 16.89 9.14
CA SER A 315 -10.26 17.50 9.03
C SER A 315 -10.27 18.95 9.52
N ASP A 316 -9.07 19.44 9.91
CA ASP A 316 -8.93 20.86 10.31
C ASP A 316 -9.28 21.81 9.16
N GLN A 317 -8.99 21.43 7.92
CA GLN A 317 -9.34 22.21 6.74
C GLN A 317 -10.84 22.31 6.53
N GLU A 318 -11.56 21.20 6.69
CA GLU A 318 -13.03 21.20 6.60
C GLU A 318 -13.66 22.03 7.72
N ARG A 319 -13.13 21.91 8.93
CA ARG A 319 -13.57 22.74 10.06
C ARG A 319 -13.38 24.22 9.76
N GLN A 320 -12.20 24.62 9.30
CA GLN A 320 -11.93 26.01 8.90
C GLN A 320 -12.84 26.47 7.76
N MET A 321 -13.02 25.64 6.74
CA MET A 321 -13.89 25.95 5.60
C MET A 321 -15.32 26.23 6.07
N ILE A 322 -15.91 25.36 6.88
CA ILE A 322 -17.30 25.49 7.35
C ILE A 322 -17.44 26.69 8.29
N THR A 323 -16.50 26.89 9.23
CA THR A 323 -16.57 28.03 10.17
C THR A 323 -16.31 29.38 9.51
N SER A 324 -15.68 29.42 8.33
CA SER A 324 -15.43 30.65 7.57
C SER A 324 -16.56 31.06 6.62
N ILE A 325 -17.63 30.27 6.51
CA ILE A 325 -18.77 30.62 5.65
C ILE A 325 -19.41 31.90 6.19
N GLN A 326 -19.50 32.91 5.34
CA GLN A 326 -20.00 34.23 5.70
C GLN A 326 -21.48 34.16 6.14
N GLY A 327 -21.81 34.73 7.32
CA GLY A 327 -23.16 34.75 7.86
C GLY A 327 -23.57 33.50 8.65
N MET A 328 -22.62 32.53 8.83
CA MET A 328 -22.88 31.33 9.64
C MET A 328 -22.51 31.59 11.10
N ASP A 329 -23.44 31.32 12.01
CA ASP A 329 -23.13 31.33 13.44
C ASP A 329 -22.43 30.04 13.88
N GLY A 330 -21.73 30.13 15.04
CA GLY A 330 -20.92 29.01 15.55
C GLY A 330 -21.75 27.75 15.90
N ASN A 331 -23.03 27.91 16.27
CA ASN A 331 -23.88 26.78 16.61
C ASN A 331 -24.28 26.03 15.35
N THR A 332 -24.67 26.75 14.30
CA THR A 332 -25.00 26.18 13.00
C THR A 332 -23.78 25.49 12.39
N ALA A 333 -22.56 26.10 12.45
CA ALA A 333 -21.34 25.48 11.99
C ALA A 333 -21.06 24.15 12.73
N ASN A 334 -21.21 24.12 14.06
CA ASN A 334 -21.01 22.90 14.84
C ASN A 334 -22.06 21.82 14.53
N THR A 335 -23.31 22.22 14.27
CA THR A 335 -24.37 21.29 13.86
C THR A 335 -24.06 20.64 12.51
N ILE A 336 -23.57 21.41 11.55
CA ILE A 336 -23.11 20.90 10.25
C ILE A 336 -21.95 19.92 10.42
N LEU A 337 -20.92 20.29 11.19
CA LEU A 337 -19.76 19.43 11.43
C LEU A 337 -20.15 18.10 12.10
N SER A 338 -21.01 18.15 13.11
CA SER A 338 -21.50 16.95 13.79
C SER A 338 -22.34 16.06 12.87
N ASN A 339 -23.14 16.63 11.98
CA ASN A 339 -23.87 15.85 10.99
C ASN A 339 -22.96 15.16 9.99
N ILE A 340 -21.97 15.88 9.44
CA ILE A 340 -20.97 15.26 8.53
C ILE A 340 -20.22 14.13 9.24
N ALA A 341 -19.84 14.31 10.51
CA ALA A 341 -19.20 13.26 11.30
C ALA A 341 -20.09 12.03 11.46
N ALA A 342 -21.38 12.23 11.80
CA ALA A 342 -22.36 11.13 11.92
C ALA A 342 -22.61 10.39 10.59
N MET A 343 -22.59 11.12 9.46
CA MET A 343 -22.69 10.52 8.13
C MET A 343 -21.50 9.63 7.82
N ARG A 344 -20.26 10.08 8.10
CA ARG A 344 -19.03 9.31 7.89
C ARG A 344 -18.92 8.13 8.86
N GLU A 345 -19.32 8.32 10.10
CA GLU A 345 -19.40 7.26 11.11
C GLU A 345 -20.35 6.13 10.66
N ALA A 346 -21.54 6.46 10.17
CA ALA A 346 -22.48 5.48 9.63
C ALA A 346 -21.92 4.71 8.43
N MET A 347 -21.19 5.40 7.56
CA MET A 347 -20.53 4.80 6.39
C MET A 347 -19.44 3.80 6.84
N VAL A 348 -18.59 4.17 7.80
CA VAL A 348 -17.54 3.30 8.35
C VAL A 348 -18.15 2.06 9.00
N SER A 349 -19.18 2.24 9.87
CA SER A 349 -19.86 1.13 10.54
C SER A 349 -20.47 0.14 9.53
N ALA A 350 -21.20 0.65 8.53
CA ALA A 350 -21.83 -0.19 7.51
C ALA A 350 -20.82 -1.01 6.70
N ASP A 351 -19.66 -0.43 6.41
CA ASP A 351 -18.62 -1.09 5.63
C ASP A 351 -17.82 -2.10 6.48
N ALA A 352 -17.61 -1.78 7.75
CA ALA A 352 -17.04 -2.71 8.71
C ALA A 352 -17.92 -3.95 8.90
N TRP A 353 -19.26 -3.81 8.95
CA TRP A 353 -20.20 -4.95 8.96
C TRP A 353 -20.08 -5.84 7.72
N ARG A 354 -19.78 -5.27 6.54
CA ARG A 354 -19.55 -6.05 5.32
C ARG A 354 -18.23 -6.83 5.36
N SER A 355 -17.27 -6.35 6.15
CA SER A 355 -15.96 -6.97 6.31
C SER A 355 -15.91 -8.06 7.39
N VAL A 356 -16.93 -8.16 8.25
CA VAL A 356 -17.11 -9.24 9.24
C VAL A 356 -17.53 -10.52 8.56
#